data_aa237e178cd091fb725503a0cbdd8f52
#
_entry.id   aa237e178cd091fb725503a0cbdd8f52
#
_cell.length_a   1.000
_cell.length_b   1.000
_cell.length_c   1.000
_cell.angle_alpha   90.00
_cell.angle_beta   90.00
_cell.angle_gamma   90.00
#
_symmetry.space_group_name_H-M   'P 1'
#
loop_
_entity.id
_entity.type
_entity.pdbx_description
1 polymer ?
#
loop_
_entity_poly.entity_id
_entity_poly.type
_entity_poly.pdbx_seq_one_letter_code
_entity_poly.pdbx_strand_id
1 'polypeptide(L)'
;SQIRSQHQQALAAIPAIGQQIAAQENLLSILLGRNPGPIPRGKTIDQLIAPLIRADLPSTLLQRRPDILQAEQNLVAANANVGAARALYYPNISLTGLLRTVSTTFSDLVTGPSQAWRAGGSIAGPIFTFGAVRGQNASADAVREQALLGYQQTILNAFRETNDALTG
;
A
#
# COMPACT_ATOMS: atom_id res chain seq x y z
N SER A 1 -12.38 -26.25 -52.98
CA SER A 1 -12.60 -24.81 -52.66
C SER A 1 -12.68 -24.53 -51.16
N GLN A 2 -13.30 -25.42 -50.35
CA GLN A 2 -13.50 -25.21 -48.90
C GLN A 2 -12.19 -25.22 -48.12
N ILE A 3 -11.24 -26.11 -48.38
CA ILE A 3 -9.93 -26.15 -47.74
C ILE A 3 -9.12 -24.86 -47.98
N ARG A 4 -9.19 -24.33 -49.21
CA ARG A 4 -8.52 -23.05 -49.52
C ARG A 4 -9.13 -21.88 -48.76
N SER A 5 -10.43 -21.88 -48.59
CA SER A 5 -11.13 -20.84 -47.78
C SER A 5 -10.72 -20.92 -46.32
N GLN A 6 -10.69 -22.11 -45.73
CA GLN A 6 -10.23 -22.29 -44.34
C GLN A 6 -8.77 -21.91 -44.14
N HIS A 7 -7.89 -22.26 -45.09
CA HIS A 7 -6.50 -21.86 -45.05
C HIS A 7 -6.32 -20.33 -45.12
N GLN A 8 -7.06 -19.65 -46.01
CA GLN A 8 -7.02 -18.19 -46.09
C GLN A 8 -7.56 -17.53 -44.83
N GLN A 9 -8.60 -18.07 -44.22
CA GLN A 9 -9.12 -17.55 -42.92
C GLN A 9 -8.06 -17.72 -41.80
N ALA A 10 -7.39 -18.86 -41.74
CA ALA A 10 -6.32 -19.08 -40.77
C ALA A 10 -5.15 -18.12 -40.97
N LEU A 11 -4.74 -17.87 -42.23
CA LEU A 11 -3.69 -16.89 -42.54
C LEU A 11 -4.11 -15.46 -42.19
N ALA A 12 -5.37 -15.10 -42.40
CA ALA A 12 -5.89 -13.79 -42.05
C ALA A 12 -5.97 -13.53 -40.52
N ALA A 13 -6.03 -14.60 -39.71
CA ALA A 13 -6.01 -14.48 -38.23
C ALA A 13 -4.62 -14.14 -37.66
N ILE A 14 -3.54 -14.48 -38.37
CA ILE A 14 -2.16 -14.27 -37.88
C ILE A 14 -1.85 -12.81 -37.59
N PRO A 15 -2.16 -11.81 -38.45
CA PRO A 15 -1.91 -10.41 -38.16
C PRO A 15 -2.70 -9.90 -36.96
N ALA A 16 -3.95 -10.34 -36.80
CA ALA A 16 -4.79 -9.95 -35.69
C ALA A 16 -4.21 -10.43 -34.33
N ILE A 17 -3.72 -11.67 -34.28
CA ILE A 17 -3.03 -12.22 -33.11
C ILE A 17 -1.72 -11.46 -32.85
N GLY A 18 -0.97 -11.13 -33.89
CA GLY A 18 0.25 -10.34 -33.76
C GLY A 18 -0.02 -8.97 -33.15
N GLN A 19 -1.10 -8.31 -33.56
CA GLN A 19 -1.54 -7.04 -33.00
C GLN A 19 -1.92 -7.16 -31.51
N GLN A 20 -2.64 -8.22 -31.14
CA GLN A 20 -3.00 -8.47 -29.72
C GLN A 20 -1.75 -8.70 -28.86
N ILE A 21 -0.78 -9.46 -29.37
CA ILE A 21 0.49 -9.69 -28.68
C ILE A 21 1.21 -8.36 -28.44
N ALA A 22 1.36 -7.53 -29.47
CA ALA A 22 2.01 -6.23 -29.35
C ALA A 22 1.28 -5.31 -28.33
N ALA A 23 -0.04 -5.32 -28.32
CA ALA A 23 -0.83 -4.55 -27.35
C ALA A 23 -0.57 -5.04 -25.91
N GLN A 24 -0.49 -6.34 -25.68
CA GLN A 24 -0.17 -6.90 -24.35
C GLN A 24 1.28 -6.59 -23.93
N GLU A 25 2.24 -6.64 -24.84
CA GLU A 25 3.63 -6.26 -24.59
C GLU A 25 3.76 -4.78 -24.20
N ASN A 26 3.02 -3.93 -24.87
CA ASN A 26 2.98 -2.50 -24.54
C ASN A 26 2.37 -2.28 -23.14
N LEU A 27 1.28 -2.97 -22.81
CA LEU A 27 0.66 -2.91 -21.47
C LEU A 27 1.64 -3.37 -20.38
N LEU A 28 2.31 -4.51 -20.60
CA LEU A 28 3.32 -5.01 -19.65
C LEU A 28 4.50 -4.02 -19.50
N SER A 29 4.94 -3.40 -20.59
CA SER A 29 6.01 -2.39 -20.55
C SER A 29 5.60 -1.20 -19.65
N ILE A 30 4.36 -0.73 -19.77
CA ILE A 30 3.82 0.36 -18.92
C ILE A 30 3.79 -0.07 -17.45
N LEU A 31 3.32 -1.28 -17.14
CA LEU A 31 3.27 -1.81 -15.77
C LEU A 31 4.67 -1.95 -15.15
N LEU A 32 5.69 -2.19 -15.98
CA LEU A 32 7.09 -2.24 -15.56
C LEU A 32 7.77 -0.87 -15.53
N GLY A 33 7.05 0.22 -15.82
CA GLY A 33 7.59 1.57 -15.88
C GLY A 33 8.59 1.80 -17.02
N ARG A 34 8.47 1.06 -18.13
CA ARG A 34 9.35 1.14 -19.31
C ARG A 34 8.60 1.72 -20.49
N ASN A 35 9.33 2.26 -21.45
CA ASN A 35 8.75 2.64 -22.75
C ASN A 35 8.19 1.40 -23.45
N PRO A 36 7.03 1.51 -24.15
CA PRO A 36 6.46 0.43 -24.93
C PRO A 36 7.46 -0.15 -25.92
N GLY A 37 7.55 -1.47 -25.97
CA GLY A 37 8.48 -2.17 -26.87
C GLY A 37 8.42 -3.68 -26.71
N PRO A 38 9.12 -4.45 -27.56
CA PRO A 38 9.11 -5.90 -27.52
C PRO A 38 9.69 -6.43 -26.20
N ILE A 39 9.04 -7.43 -25.64
CA ILE A 39 9.49 -8.09 -24.42
C ILE A 39 10.29 -9.35 -24.78
N PRO A 40 11.49 -9.56 -24.20
CA PRO A 40 12.27 -10.78 -24.42
C PRO A 40 11.44 -12.00 -24.07
N ARG A 41 11.34 -12.94 -25.01
CA ARG A 41 10.61 -14.19 -24.82
C ARG A 41 11.42 -15.15 -23.95
N GLY A 42 10.76 -15.74 -22.96
CA GLY A 42 11.33 -16.81 -22.16
C GLY A 42 11.20 -18.20 -22.83
N LYS A 43 10.92 -19.21 -22.02
CA LYS A 43 10.65 -20.57 -22.49
C LYS A 43 9.36 -20.63 -23.29
N THR A 44 9.32 -21.50 -24.32
CA THR A 44 8.06 -21.84 -25.03
C THR A 44 7.12 -22.61 -24.10
N ILE A 45 5.82 -22.59 -24.41
CA ILE A 45 4.81 -23.29 -23.60
C ILE A 45 5.12 -24.77 -23.39
N ASP A 46 5.71 -25.43 -24.39
CA ASP A 46 6.09 -26.83 -24.33
C ASP A 46 7.29 -27.12 -23.41
N GLN A 47 8.03 -26.09 -23.04
CA GLN A 47 9.19 -26.14 -22.13
C GLN A 47 8.81 -25.75 -20.69
N LEU A 48 7.56 -25.34 -20.45
CA LEU A 48 7.06 -25.02 -19.12
C LEU A 48 6.75 -26.33 -18.38
N ILE A 49 7.37 -26.48 -17.23
CA ILE A 49 7.08 -27.56 -16.30
C ILE A 49 6.14 -27.02 -15.23
N ALA A 50 4.98 -27.65 -15.06
CA ALA A 50 4.07 -27.28 -13.99
C ALA A 50 4.77 -27.46 -12.64
N PRO A 51 4.80 -26.43 -11.76
CA PRO A 51 5.39 -26.57 -10.45
C PRO A 51 4.60 -27.58 -9.62
N LEU A 52 5.31 -28.39 -8.85
CA LEU A 52 4.70 -29.35 -7.95
C LEU A 52 4.09 -28.59 -6.76
N ILE A 53 2.77 -28.49 -6.74
CA ILE A 53 2.04 -27.82 -5.67
C ILE A 53 1.88 -28.85 -4.53
N ARG A 54 2.46 -28.55 -3.37
CA ARG A 54 2.28 -29.35 -2.16
C ARG A 54 0.92 -29.02 -1.56
N ALA A 55 0.06 -30.01 -1.35
CA ALA A 55 -1.28 -29.87 -0.76
C ALA A 55 -1.27 -29.50 0.76
N ASP A 56 -0.14 -29.16 1.31
CA ASP A 56 0.21 -29.18 2.75
C ASP A 56 0.09 -27.81 3.46
N LEU A 57 -0.87 -26.92 3.10
CA LEU A 57 -0.62 -25.49 3.27
C LEU A 57 -1.68 -24.57 3.91
N PRO A 58 -2.58 -24.95 4.84
CA PRO A 58 -3.50 -23.95 5.41
C PRO A 58 -2.79 -22.85 6.22
N SER A 59 -1.81 -23.20 7.07
CA SER A 59 -1.17 -22.25 7.98
C SER A 59 -0.09 -21.38 7.34
N THR A 60 0.63 -21.89 6.35
CA THR A 60 1.66 -21.11 5.64
C THR A 60 1.08 -20.09 4.66
N LEU A 61 -0.18 -20.23 4.23
CA LEU A 61 -0.89 -19.24 3.43
C LEU A 61 -1.05 -17.93 4.21
N LEU A 62 -1.38 -18.00 5.50
CA LEU A 62 -1.54 -16.82 6.35
C LEU A 62 -0.26 -15.97 6.42
N GLN A 63 0.92 -16.61 6.29
CA GLN A 63 2.21 -15.92 6.40
C GLN A 63 2.78 -15.44 5.06
N ARG A 64 2.27 -15.94 3.94
CA ARG A 64 2.88 -15.71 2.61
C ARG A 64 2.01 -14.95 1.64
N ARG A 65 0.70 -14.93 1.82
CA ARG A 65 -0.20 -14.20 0.92
C ARG A 65 -0.10 -12.70 1.17
N PRO A 66 0.22 -11.91 0.13
CA PRO A 66 0.38 -10.45 0.27
C PRO A 66 -0.92 -9.73 0.68
N ASP A 67 -2.09 -10.23 0.25
CA ASP A 67 -3.41 -9.70 0.60
C ASP A 67 -3.72 -9.86 2.10
N ILE A 68 -3.36 -11.01 2.68
CA ILE A 68 -3.52 -11.25 4.12
C ILE A 68 -2.57 -10.35 4.91
N LEU A 69 -1.30 -10.26 4.49
CA LEU A 69 -0.32 -9.36 5.11
C LEU A 69 -0.76 -7.90 5.04
N GLN A 70 -1.33 -7.46 3.91
CA GLN A 70 -1.88 -6.12 3.76
C GLN A 70 -3.03 -5.87 4.74
N ALA A 71 -3.98 -6.80 4.83
CA ALA A 71 -5.11 -6.68 5.75
C ALA A 71 -4.67 -6.65 7.22
N GLU A 72 -3.66 -7.44 7.58
CA GLU A 72 -3.03 -7.42 8.91
C GLU A 72 -2.41 -6.05 9.21
N GLN A 73 -1.63 -5.50 8.28
CA GLN A 73 -1.00 -4.18 8.45
C GLN A 73 -2.05 -3.06 8.55
N ASN A 74 -3.17 -3.17 7.85
CA ASN A 74 -4.29 -2.25 7.98
C ASN A 74 -4.92 -2.32 9.37
N LEU A 75 -5.05 -3.51 9.95
CA LEU A 75 -5.52 -3.69 11.33
C LEU A 75 -4.53 -3.10 12.35
N VAL A 76 -3.23 -3.31 12.15
CA VAL A 76 -2.17 -2.72 12.99
C VAL A 76 -2.24 -1.19 12.95
N ALA A 77 -2.39 -0.60 11.76
CA ALA A 77 -2.54 0.84 11.58
C ALA A 77 -3.81 1.38 12.26
N ALA A 78 -4.95 0.69 12.10
CA ALA A 78 -6.19 1.07 12.76
C ALA A 78 -6.07 1.00 14.31
N ASN A 79 -5.39 -0.02 14.83
CA ASN A 79 -5.14 -0.13 16.26
C ASN A 79 -4.21 0.98 16.79
N ALA A 80 -3.19 1.38 16.03
CA ALA A 80 -2.33 2.52 16.38
C ALA A 80 -3.12 3.85 16.40
N ASN A 81 -4.08 4.02 15.48
CA ASN A 81 -4.97 5.18 15.45
C ASN A 81 -5.87 5.27 16.69
N VAL A 82 -6.30 4.15 17.28
CA VAL A 82 -7.00 4.15 18.57
C VAL A 82 -6.11 4.73 19.68
N GLY A 83 -4.81 4.36 19.68
CA GLY A 83 -3.83 4.94 20.59
C GLY A 83 -3.69 6.46 20.42
N ALA A 84 -3.60 6.92 19.18
CA ALA A 84 -3.55 8.35 18.86
C ALA A 84 -4.83 9.10 19.29
N ALA A 85 -6.01 8.51 19.06
CA ALA A 85 -7.27 9.09 19.52
C ALA A 85 -7.35 9.18 21.05
N ARG A 86 -6.86 8.17 21.77
CA ARG A 86 -6.78 8.21 23.26
C ARG A 86 -5.80 9.27 23.75
N ALA A 87 -4.73 9.56 23.01
CA ALA A 87 -3.79 10.62 23.37
C ALA A 87 -4.44 12.01 23.43
N LEU A 88 -5.56 12.23 22.74
CA LEU A 88 -6.30 13.50 22.79
C LEU A 88 -6.92 13.82 24.16
N TYR A 89 -6.99 12.88 25.08
CA TYR A 89 -7.39 13.13 26.47
C TYR A 89 -6.27 13.78 27.29
N TYR A 90 -5.03 13.71 26.83
CA TYR A 90 -3.86 14.20 27.54
C TYR A 90 -3.42 15.55 26.98
N PRO A 91 -2.80 16.40 27.82
CA PRO A 91 -2.26 17.66 27.35
C PRO A 91 -1.07 17.47 26.43
N ASN A 92 -0.96 18.34 25.43
CA ASN A 92 0.21 18.46 24.59
C ASN A 92 1.31 19.22 25.33
N ILE A 93 2.50 18.67 25.37
CA ILE A 93 3.69 19.29 25.89
C ILE A 93 4.55 19.72 24.71
N SER A 94 4.78 21.01 24.55
CA SER A 94 5.64 21.53 23.49
C SER A 94 6.85 22.26 24.07
N LEU A 95 8.01 22.05 23.42
CA LEU A 95 9.25 22.76 23.70
C LEU A 95 9.65 23.52 22.45
N THR A 96 9.85 24.84 22.57
CA THR A 96 10.22 25.71 21.46
C THR A 96 11.56 26.39 21.76
N GLY A 97 12.49 26.28 20.82
CA GLY A 97 13.75 27.01 20.83
C GLY A 97 13.86 27.91 19.60
N LEU A 98 14.28 29.12 19.78
CA LEU A 98 14.57 30.07 18.71
C LEU A 98 15.99 30.61 18.90
N LEU A 99 16.83 30.47 17.89
CA LEU A 99 18.11 31.15 17.77
C LEU A 99 18.02 32.09 16.58
N ARG A 100 18.33 33.37 16.78
CA ARG A 100 18.32 34.37 15.73
C ARG A 100 19.49 35.34 15.89
N THR A 101 19.95 35.87 14.76
CA THR A 101 20.90 36.97 14.73
C THR A 101 20.16 38.24 14.33
N VAL A 102 20.34 39.32 15.10
CA VAL A 102 19.71 40.61 14.86
C VAL A 102 20.81 41.67 14.92
N SER A 103 20.98 42.41 13.85
CA SER A 103 21.94 43.48 13.77
C SER A 103 21.37 44.69 12.99
N THR A 104 21.83 45.87 13.30
CA THR A 104 21.50 47.10 12.55
C THR A 104 22.43 47.32 11.36
N THR A 105 23.57 46.63 11.34
CA THR A 105 24.56 46.66 10.24
C THR A 105 24.86 45.27 9.77
N PHE A 106 25.15 45.11 8.47
CA PHE A 106 25.41 43.83 7.86
C PHE A 106 26.69 43.15 8.37
N SER A 107 27.71 43.95 8.71
CA SER A 107 28.97 43.48 9.26
C SER A 107 28.85 42.80 10.62
N ASP A 108 27.85 43.21 11.42
CA ASP A 108 27.69 42.72 12.79
C ASP A 108 26.77 41.47 12.90
N LEU A 109 26.23 41.03 11.75
CA LEU A 109 25.38 39.84 11.70
C LEU A 109 26.09 38.56 12.11
N VAL A 110 27.41 38.49 11.97
CA VAL A 110 28.24 37.30 12.22
C VAL A 110 28.99 37.38 13.55
N THR A 111 28.88 38.53 14.27
CA THR A 111 29.56 38.74 15.54
C THR A 111 28.70 38.26 16.72
N GLY A 112 29.34 37.74 17.78
CA GLY A 112 28.70 37.15 18.95
C GLY A 112 27.62 38.05 19.64
N PRO A 113 27.78 39.38 19.74
CA PRO A 113 26.81 40.25 20.38
C PRO A 113 25.44 40.35 19.70
N SER A 114 25.36 39.99 18.42
CA SER A 114 24.10 40.03 17.65
C SER A 114 23.23 38.80 17.79
N GLN A 115 23.65 37.74 18.50
CA GLN A 115 22.91 36.53 18.71
C GLN A 115 21.89 36.67 19.85
N ALA A 116 20.65 36.35 19.57
CA ALA A 116 19.58 36.24 20.54
C ALA A 116 18.98 34.86 20.55
N TRP A 117 18.77 34.32 21.72
CA TRP A 117 18.11 33.02 21.85
C TRP A 117 16.88 33.14 22.76
N ARG A 118 15.91 32.29 22.50
CA ARG A 118 14.71 32.15 23.34
C ARG A 118 14.39 30.66 23.44
N ALA A 119 14.13 30.19 24.65
CA ALA A 119 13.57 28.89 24.92
C ALA A 119 12.25 29.06 25.70
N GLY A 120 11.28 28.23 25.36
CA GLY A 120 9.99 28.24 26.02
C GLY A 120 9.38 26.83 26.00
N GLY A 121 8.66 26.50 27.08
CA GLY A 121 7.86 25.31 27.16
C GLY A 121 6.40 25.67 27.35
N SER A 122 5.47 24.94 26.77
CA SER A 122 4.05 25.08 27.04
C SER A 122 3.38 23.73 27.23
N ILE A 123 2.38 23.70 28.11
CA ILE A 123 1.50 22.57 28.34
C ILE A 123 0.09 23.08 28.06
N ALA A 124 -0.58 22.48 27.07
CA ALA A 124 -1.93 22.84 26.68
C ALA A 124 -2.79 21.58 26.46
N GLY A 125 -3.94 21.50 27.08
CA GLY A 125 -4.84 20.35 26.97
C GLY A 125 -6.30 20.74 27.06
N PRO A 126 -7.20 19.87 26.61
CA PRO A 126 -8.63 20.10 26.67
C PRO A 126 -9.12 19.93 28.11
N ILE A 127 -9.79 20.95 28.65
CA ILE A 127 -10.48 20.85 29.95
C ILE A 127 -11.93 20.40 29.74
N PHE A 128 -12.56 20.89 28.67
CA PHE A 128 -13.93 20.57 28.32
C PHE A 128 -14.11 20.46 26.81
N THR A 129 -14.61 19.29 26.30
CA THR A 129 -14.66 19.00 24.89
C THR A 129 -16.07 18.74 24.34
N PHE A 130 -17.12 18.90 25.20
CA PHE A 130 -18.52 18.63 24.83
C PHE A 130 -18.73 17.26 24.15
N GLY A 131 -17.93 16.27 24.51
CA GLY A 131 -18.00 14.91 23.94
C GLY A 131 -17.20 14.72 22.65
N ALA A 132 -16.54 15.73 22.08
CA ALA A 132 -15.80 15.61 20.84
C ALA A 132 -14.69 14.55 20.92
N VAL A 133 -13.85 14.57 21.97
CA VAL A 133 -12.79 13.57 22.16
C VAL A 133 -13.37 12.16 22.35
N ARG A 134 -14.49 12.04 23.09
CA ARG A 134 -15.18 10.75 23.25
C ARG A 134 -15.69 10.22 21.91
N GLY A 135 -16.32 11.09 21.09
CA GLY A 135 -16.80 10.73 19.75
C GLY A 135 -15.67 10.30 18.84
N GLN A 136 -14.54 10.99 18.88
CA GLN A 136 -13.36 10.63 18.08
C GLN A 136 -12.75 9.28 18.50
N ASN A 137 -12.71 8.98 19.78
CA ASN A 137 -12.29 7.68 20.28
C ASN A 137 -13.26 6.56 19.85
N ALA A 138 -14.57 6.77 19.97
CA ALA A 138 -15.57 5.81 19.53
C ALA A 138 -15.47 5.54 18.01
N SER A 139 -15.22 6.59 17.22
CA SER A 139 -14.98 6.47 15.77
C SER A 139 -13.72 5.65 15.47
N ALA A 140 -12.61 5.89 16.18
CA ALA A 140 -11.37 5.13 16.00
C ALA A 140 -11.55 3.65 16.40
N ASP A 141 -12.27 3.36 17.47
CA ASP A 141 -12.60 1.99 17.87
C ASP A 141 -13.47 1.28 16.81
N ALA A 142 -14.45 1.97 16.23
CA ALA A 142 -15.28 1.43 15.14
C ALA A 142 -14.46 1.12 13.87
N VAL A 143 -13.52 2.01 13.52
CA VAL A 143 -12.60 1.79 12.37
C VAL A 143 -11.69 0.57 12.63
N ARG A 144 -11.21 0.40 13.87
CA ARG A 144 -10.43 -0.81 14.24
C ARG A 144 -11.28 -2.07 14.09
N GLU A 145 -12.53 -2.06 14.55
CA GLU A 145 -13.46 -3.19 14.40
C GLU A 145 -13.71 -3.52 12.92
N GLN A 146 -13.93 -2.51 12.10
CA GLN A 146 -14.05 -2.66 10.64
C GLN A 146 -12.80 -3.31 10.03
N ALA A 147 -11.61 -2.88 10.43
CA ALA A 147 -10.35 -3.45 9.95
C ALA A 147 -10.19 -4.92 10.39
N LEU A 148 -10.61 -5.28 11.61
CA LEU A 148 -10.62 -6.65 12.11
C LEU A 148 -11.53 -7.56 11.28
N LEU A 149 -12.76 -7.12 11.01
CA LEU A 149 -13.70 -7.86 10.18
C LEU A 149 -13.20 -7.99 8.73
N GLY A 150 -12.57 -6.95 8.19
CA GLY A 150 -11.91 -6.98 6.88
C GLY A 150 -10.77 -7.99 6.82
N TYR A 151 -9.94 -8.07 7.85
CA TYR A 151 -8.88 -9.06 7.96
C TYR A 151 -9.45 -10.50 8.00
N GLN A 152 -10.48 -10.74 8.81
CA GLN A 152 -11.17 -12.04 8.87
C GLN A 152 -11.75 -12.43 7.51
N GLN A 153 -12.41 -11.49 6.82
CA GLN A 153 -12.98 -11.72 5.48
C GLN A 153 -11.89 -12.10 4.46
N THR A 154 -10.74 -11.44 4.52
CA THR A 154 -9.60 -11.74 3.63
C THR A 154 -9.08 -13.15 3.85
N ILE A 155 -8.97 -13.58 5.11
CA ILE A 155 -8.57 -14.96 5.47
C ILE A 155 -9.57 -15.98 4.92
N LEU A 156 -10.87 -15.76 5.11
CA LEU A 156 -11.91 -16.67 4.63
C LEU A 156 -11.91 -16.77 3.10
N ASN A 157 -11.73 -15.64 2.41
CA ASN A 157 -11.60 -15.62 0.96
C ASN A 157 -10.36 -16.39 0.49
N ALA A 158 -9.24 -16.22 1.17
CA ALA A 158 -8.01 -16.95 0.85
C ALA A 158 -8.17 -18.46 0.98
N PHE A 159 -8.85 -18.93 2.01
CA PHE A 159 -9.15 -20.35 2.17
C PHE A 159 -10.11 -20.85 1.10
N ARG A 160 -11.17 -20.10 0.78
CA ARG A 160 -12.09 -20.44 -0.30
C ARG A 160 -11.36 -20.58 -1.63
N GLU A 161 -10.58 -19.58 -2.02
CA GLU A 161 -9.82 -19.58 -3.28
C GLU A 161 -8.84 -20.76 -3.36
N THR A 162 -8.18 -21.10 -2.26
CA THR A 162 -7.27 -22.25 -2.21
C THR A 162 -8.03 -23.55 -2.37
N ASN A 163 -9.18 -23.70 -1.70
CA ASN A 163 -10.02 -24.89 -1.83
C ASN A 163 -10.59 -25.03 -3.24
N ASP A 164 -11.07 -23.92 -3.81
CA ASP A 164 -11.58 -23.90 -5.18
C ASP A 164 -10.49 -24.31 -6.19
N ALA A 165 -9.25 -23.85 -5.99
CA ALA A 165 -8.11 -24.21 -6.85
C ALA A 165 -7.65 -25.68 -6.70
N LEU A 166 -7.92 -26.31 -5.55
CA LEU A 166 -7.57 -27.72 -5.33
C LEU A 166 -8.66 -28.68 -5.82
N THR A 167 -9.90 -28.21 -5.97
CA THR A 167 -11.06 -29.03 -6.35
C THR A 167 -11.43 -28.89 -7.83
N GLY A 168 -10.96 -27.88 -8.54
CA GLY A 168 -11.18 -27.61 -9.97
C GLY A 168 -10.11 -28.18 -10.84
#